data_21cce99368510d0cf6800bd713461ac0
#
_entry.id   21cce99368510d0cf6800bd713461ac0
#
_cell.length_a   1.000
_cell.length_b   1.000
_cell.length_c   1.000
_cell.angle_alpha   90.00
_cell.angle_beta   90.00
_cell.angle_gamma   90.00
#
_symmetry.space_group_name_H-M   'P 1'
#
loop_
_entity.id
_entity.type
_entity.pdbx_description
1 polymer ?
#
loop_
_entity_poly.entity_id
_entity_poly.type
_entity_poly.pdbx_seq_one_letter_code
_entity_poly.pdbx_strand_id
1 'polypeptide(L)'
;MIPRIFIHGLESSNKGTKAVFFREKYPDMIIPTFTGNLPERMEKLNRILSDKSDIRIVGSSFGGLMASLFAMENGSQVNRMILLAPAINMIGFAPGKKGKVSVPVWIYHGRDDEVISLTDIDPVAKEIFTDLSFNIVDDDHFLHKTFKTLDWDTLLV
;
A
#
# COMPACT_ATOMS: atom_id res chain seq x y z
N MET A 1 2.18 -19.46 -9.35
CA MET A 1 2.70 -18.58 -8.31
C MET A 1 1.81 -17.33 -8.23
N ILE A 2 1.47 -16.89 -7.03
CA ILE A 2 0.68 -15.67 -6.82
C ILE A 2 1.63 -14.48 -6.73
N PRO A 3 1.57 -13.50 -7.65
CA PRO A 3 2.45 -12.33 -7.56
C PRO A 3 2.03 -11.43 -6.41
N ARG A 4 2.95 -11.23 -5.46
CA ARG A 4 2.77 -10.36 -4.30
C ARG A 4 3.93 -9.37 -4.22
N ILE A 5 3.64 -8.13 -3.86
CA ILE A 5 4.67 -7.11 -3.65
C ILE A 5 4.39 -6.34 -2.36
N PHE A 6 5.46 -6.02 -1.62
CA PHE A 6 5.41 -5.09 -0.51
C PHE A 6 6.15 -3.81 -0.84
N ILE A 7 5.48 -2.66 -0.64
CA ILE A 7 6.03 -1.33 -0.90
C ILE A 7 6.16 -0.60 0.43
N HIS A 8 7.42 -0.39 0.88
CA HIS A 8 7.72 0.23 2.17
C HIS A 8 7.50 1.75 2.18
N GLY A 9 7.50 2.33 3.37
CA GLY A 9 7.35 3.77 3.57
C GLY A 9 8.60 4.58 3.25
N LEU A 10 8.45 5.92 3.33
CA LEU A 10 9.49 6.88 2.93
C LEU A 10 10.77 6.75 3.76
N GLU A 11 10.63 6.59 5.07
CA GLU A 11 11.75 6.49 6.02
C GLU A 11 12.20 5.03 6.25
N SER A 12 11.79 4.10 5.40
CA SER A 12 12.05 2.67 5.56
C SER A 12 12.85 2.10 4.39
N SER A 13 12.97 0.78 4.37
CA SER A 13 13.67 0.03 3.33
C SER A 13 13.12 -1.39 3.28
N ASN A 14 13.70 -2.23 2.42
CA ASN A 14 13.37 -3.64 2.38
C ASN A 14 13.97 -4.44 3.56
N LYS A 15 14.55 -3.75 4.54
CA LYS A 15 15.08 -4.34 5.79
C LYS A 15 14.26 -3.92 7.01
N GLY A 16 13.20 -3.16 6.84
CA GLY A 16 12.32 -2.77 7.94
C GLY A 16 11.51 -3.94 8.48
N THR A 17 10.84 -3.74 9.63
CA THR A 17 10.11 -4.79 10.35
C THR A 17 9.07 -5.49 9.48
N LYS A 18 8.27 -4.72 8.73
CA LYS A 18 7.22 -5.31 7.88
C LYS A 18 7.81 -6.07 6.70
N ALA A 19 8.86 -5.52 6.10
CA ALA A 19 9.55 -6.19 4.98
C ALA A 19 10.14 -7.53 5.41
N VAL A 20 10.78 -7.57 6.57
CA VAL A 20 11.35 -8.81 7.13
C VAL A 20 10.25 -9.84 7.39
N PHE A 21 9.14 -9.40 8.00
CA PHE A 21 7.98 -10.27 8.27
C PHE A 21 7.49 -10.93 6.96
N PHE A 22 7.26 -10.13 5.92
CA PHE A 22 6.76 -10.66 4.66
C PHE A 22 7.77 -11.58 3.95
N ARG A 23 9.05 -11.26 4.03
CA ARG A 23 10.09 -12.09 3.42
C ARG A 23 10.13 -13.47 4.04
N GLU A 24 9.99 -13.53 5.36
CA GLU A 24 9.97 -14.80 6.07
C GLU A 24 8.69 -15.59 5.81
N LYS A 25 7.55 -14.89 5.77
CA LYS A 25 6.25 -15.54 5.58
C LYS A 25 6.01 -15.96 4.13
N TYR A 26 6.43 -15.14 3.17
CA TYR A 26 6.24 -15.38 1.74
C TYR A 26 7.57 -15.24 1.00
N PRO A 27 8.39 -16.31 0.93
CA PRO A 27 9.72 -16.24 0.30
C PRO A 27 9.73 -15.75 -1.14
N ASP A 28 8.61 -15.94 -1.87
CA ASP A 28 8.50 -15.51 -3.26
C ASP A 28 7.99 -14.06 -3.42
N MET A 29 7.67 -13.38 -2.32
CA MET A 29 7.16 -12.02 -2.38
C MET A 29 8.23 -11.04 -2.87
N ILE A 30 7.83 -10.13 -3.75
CA ILE A 30 8.72 -9.10 -4.27
C ILE A 30 8.82 -8.00 -3.21
N ILE A 31 10.04 -7.75 -2.70
CA ILE A 31 10.26 -6.77 -1.63
C ILE A 31 11.44 -5.87 -2.01
N PRO A 32 11.21 -4.90 -2.91
CA PRO A 32 12.28 -4.00 -3.36
C PRO A 32 12.53 -2.88 -2.36
N THR A 33 13.71 -2.26 -2.45
CA THR A 33 13.98 -1.00 -1.78
C THR A 33 13.73 0.14 -2.75
N PHE A 34 12.98 1.15 -2.29
CA PHE A 34 12.71 2.37 -3.04
C PHE A 34 13.44 3.54 -2.39
N THR A 35 14.11 4.33 -3.21
CA THR A 35 14.84 5.54 -2.77
C THR A 35 14.53 6.69 -3.71
N GLY A 36 14.85 7.90 -3.28
CA GLY A 36 14.62 9.11 -4.09
C GLY A 36 13.23 9.69 -3.91
N ASN A 37 12.84 10.54 -4.84
CA ASN A 37 11.54 11.21 -4.82
C ASN A 37 10.42 10.31 -5.38
N LEU A 38 9.19 10.80 -5.33
CA LEU A 38 8.04 10.03 -5.80
C LEU A 38 8.15 9.62 -7.27
N PRO A 39 8.49 10.51 -8.23
CA PRO A 39 8.66 10.08 -9.62
C PRO A 39 9.69 8.97 -9.81
N GLU A 40 10.82 9.03 -9.12
CA GLU A 40 11.86 8.00 -9.19
C GLU A 40 11.37 6.67 -8.64
N ARG A 41 10.66 6.71 -7.53
CA ARG A 41 10.07 5.50 -6.90
C ARG A 41 9.00 4.89 -7.78
N MET A 42 8.15 5.70 -8.40
CA MET A 42 7.10 5.23 -9.29
C MET A 42 7.67 4.62 -10.58
N GLU A 43 8.72 5.21 -11.13
CA GLU A 43 9.41 4.64 -12.30
C GLU A 43 9.93 3.24 -12.00
N LYS A 44 10.56 3.06 -10.83
CA LYS A 44 11.05 1.75 -10.41
C LYS A 44 9.90 0.76 -10.22
N LEU A 45 8.83 1.19 -9.56
CA LEU A 45 7.65 0.34 -9.34
C LEU A 45 7.02 -0.11 -10.65
N ASN A 46 6.81 0.83 -11.58
CA ASN A 46 6.27 0.54 -12.90
C ASN A 46 7.12 -0.46 -13.67
N ARG A 47 8.44 -0.33 -13.59
CA ARG A 47 9.38 -1.25 -14.25
C ARG A 47 9.31 -2.65 -13.65
N ILE A 48 9.26 -2.76 -12.31
CA ILE A 48 9.15 -4.05 -11.62
C ILE A 48 7.88 -4.78 -12.00
N LEU A 49 6.77 -4.06 -12.12
CA LEU A 49 5.44 -4.65 -12.33
C LEU A 49 4.99 -4.69 -13.79
N SER A 50 5.81 -4.21 -14.73
CA SER A 50 5.40 -4.03 -16.14
C SER A 50 4.96 -5.32 -16.84
N ASP A 51 5.53 -6.46 -16.46
CA ASP A 51 5.24 -7.77 -17.08
C ASP A 51 4.35 -8.65 -16.20
N LYS A 52 3.76 -8.09 -15.14
CA LYS A 52 2.99 -8.87 -14.17
C LYS A 52 1.50 -8.55 -14.23
N SER A 53 0.70 -9.51 -13.85
CA SER A 53 -0.76 -9.38 -13.75
C SER A 53 -1.24 -10.12 -12.50
N ASP A 54 -2.50 -9.89 -12.14
CA ASP A 54 -3.11 -10.54 -10.97
C ASP A 54 -2.32 -10.27 -9.68
N ILE A 55 -1.83 -9.05 -9.51
CA ILE A 55 -0.89 -8.66 -8.45
C ILE A 55 -1.63 -8.36 -7.15
N ARG A 56 -1.11 -8.90 -6.02
CA ARG A 56 -1.54 -8.49 -4.67
C ARG A 56 -0.51 -7.50 -4.15
N ILE A 57 -0.97 -6.29 -3.83
CA ILE A 57 -0.09 -5.19 -3.39
C ILE A 57 -0.32 -4.90 -1.92
N VAL A 58 0.73 -4.88 -1.13
CA VAL A 58 0.72 -4.32 0.23
C VAL A 58 1.55 -3.04 0.21
N GLY A 59 0.93 -1.92 0.55
CA GLY A 59 1.63 -0.63 0.61
C GLY A 59 1.53 -0.02 2.01
N SER A 60 2.65 0.38 2.58
CA SER A 60 2.73 0.96 3.92
C SER A 60 3.11 2.43 3.84
N SER A 61 2.31 3.30 4.46
CA SER A 61 2.55 4.74 4.53
C SER A 61 2.75 5.36 3.13
N PHE A 62 3.92 5.89 2.82
CA PHE A 62 4.26 6.40 1.48
C PHE A 62 4.12 5.31 0.40
N GLY A 63 4.40 4.06 0.76
CA GLY A 63 4.17 2.92 -0.13
C GLY A 63 2.69 2.72 -0.46
N GLY A 64 1.79 3.11 0.43
CA GLY A 64 0.35 3.12 0.17
C GLY A 64 -0.05 4.17 -0.86
N LEU A 65 0.59 5.33 -0.84
CA LEU A 65 0.43 6.34 -1.89
C LEU A 65 0.90 5.78 -3.23
N MET A 66 2.08 5.18 -3.28
CA MET A 66 2.63 4.59 -4.50
C MET A 66 1.71 3.50 -5.08
N ALA A 67 1.21 2.61 -4.22
CA ALA A 67 0.29 1.55 -4.61
C ALA A 67 -0.99 2.13 -5.24
N SER A 68 -1.54 3.16 -4.62
CA SER A 68 -2.76 3.82 -5.09
C SER A 68 -2.57 4.48 -6.45
N LEU A 69 -1.45 5.18 -6.65
CA LEU A 69 -1.11 5.78 -7.94
C LEU A 69 -0.92 4.72 -9.02
N PHE A 70 -0.27 3.62 -8.69
CA PHE A 70 -0.10 2.51 -9.63
C PHE A 70 -1.45 1.93 -10.06
N ALA A 71 -2.34 1.69 -9.12
CA ALA A 71 -3.66 1.12 -9.40
C ALA A 71 -4.55 2.06 -10.21
N MET A 72 -4.40 3.38 -10.05
CA MET A 72 -5.13 4.36 -10.86
C MET A 72 -4.81 4.24 -12.35
N GLU A 73 -3.56 3.95 -12.68
CA GLU A 73 -3.11 3.86 -14.07
C GLU A 73 -3.12 2.43 -14.61
N ASN A 74 -2.97 1.44 -13.72
CA ASN A 74 -2.76 0.05 -14.11
C ASN A 74 -3.70 -0.91 -13.37
N GLY A 75 -4.94 -0.50 -13.14
CA GLY A 75 -5.92 -1.28 -12.35
C GLY A 75 -6.12 -2.70 -12.87
N SER A 76 -6.06 -2.90 -14.20
CA SER A 76 -6.23 -4.22 -14.79
C SER A 76 -5.15 -5.22 -14.42
N GLN A 77 -3.99 -4.76 -13.96
CA GLN A 77 -2.90 -5.62 -13.50
C GLN A 77 -3.04 -6.03 -12.03
N VAL A 78 -3.92 -5.35 -11.27
CA VAL A 78 -4.01 -5.49 -9.81
C VAL A 78 -5.22 -6.35 -9.43
N ASN A 79 -4.99 -7.37 -8.61
CA ASN A 79 -6.06 -8.20 -8.04
C ASN A 79 -6.68 -7.52 -6.83
N ARG A 80 -5.84 -7.05 -5.92
CA ARG A 80 -6.26 -6.38 -4.67
C ARG A 80 -5.13 -5.60 -4.06
N MET A 81 -5.47 -4.68 -3.15
CA MET A 81 -4.50 -3.93 -2.38
C MET A 81 -4.83 -3.95 -0.90
N ILE A 82 -3.80 -4.07 -0.07
CA ILE A 82 -3.90 -3.90 1.38
C ILE A 82 -3.01 -2.70 1.73
N LEU A 83 -3.63 -1.65 2.24
CA LEU A 83 -2.94 -0.39 2.54
C LEU A 83 -2.86 -0.20 4.05
N LEU A 84 -1.64 -0.04 4.55
CA LEU A 84 -1.34 0.11 5.97
C LEU A 84 -0.96 1.56 6.24
N ALA A 85 -1.79 2.28 6.99
CA ALA A 85 -1.59 3.70 7.30
C ALA A 85 -1.19 4.50 6.05
N PRO A 86 -1.95 4.43 4.94
CA PRO A 86 -1.49 4.95 3.65
C PRO A 86 -1.46 6.49 3.60
N ALA A 87 -0.42 7.04 2.98
CA ALA A 87 -0.25 8.48 2.79
C ALA A 87 -1.08 9.03 1.61
N ILE A 88 -2.33 8.60 1.48
CA ILE A 88 -3.21 8.99 0.37
C ILE A 88 -3.70 10.43 0.46
N ASN A 89 -3.53 11.08 1.62
CA ASN A 89 -3.73 12.53 1.75
C ASN A 89 -2.83 13.34 0.81
N MET A 90 -1.74 12.73 0.31
CA MET A 90 -0.81 13.37 -0.61
C MET A 90 -1.16 13.18 -2.08
N ILE A 91 -2.21 12.45 -2.41
CA ILE A 91 -2.58 12.13 -3.80
C ILE A 91 -2.77 13.40 -4.65
N GLY A 92 -3.38 14.44 -4.09
CA GLY A 92 -3.60 15.70 -4.81
C GLY A 92 -2.33 16.42 -5.23
N PHE A 93 -1.20 16.13 -4.59
CA PHE A 93 0.10 16.75 -4.89
C PHE A 93 0.97 15.88 -5.79
N ALA A 94 0.55 14.66 -6.07
CA ALA A 94 1.32 13.74 -6.92
C ALA A 94 1.14 14.11 -8.40
N PRO A 95 2.18 13.96 -9.24
CA PRO A 95 2.05 14.18 -10.67
C PRO A 95 1.19 13.09 -11.33
N GLY A 96 0.64 13.40 -12.51
CA GLY A 96 -0.11 12.45 -13.29
C GLY A 96 -1.62 12.60 -13.17
N LYS A 97 -2.33 11.82 -13.97
CA LYS A 97 -3.79 11.83 -14.02
C LYS A 97 -4.37 11.13 -12.79
N LYS A 98 -5.31 11.77 -12.14
CA LYS A 98 -6.03 11.18 -11.00
C LYS A 98 -7.32 10.53 -11.48
N GLY A 99 -7.72 9.47 -10.80
CA GLY A 99 -8.93 8.73 -11.11
C GLY A 99 -9.39 7.91 -9.91
N LYS A 100 -10.35 7.02 -10.17
CA LYS A 100 -10.84 6.10 -9.16
C LYS A 100 -10.13 4.76 -9.28
N VAL A 101 -10.12 4.01 -8.17
CA VAL A 101 -9.58 2.67 -8.09
C VAL A 101 -10.74 1.72 -7.81
N SER A 102 -10.97 0.77 -8.70
CA SER A 102 -12.11 -0.15 -8.60
C SER A 102 -11.74 -1.56 -8.13
N VAL A 103 -10.46 -1.86 -7.98
CA VAL A 103 -10.03 -3.14 -7.40
C VAL A 103 -10.37 -3.17 -5.91
N PRO A 104 -10.55 -4.37 -5.31
CA PRO A 104 -10.79 -4.47 -3.87
C PRO A 104 -9.62 -3.90 -3.08
N VAL A 105 -9.93 -3.04 -2.10
CA VAL A 105 -8.94 -2.38 -1.24
C VAL A 105 -9.33 -2.55 0.22
N TRP A 106 -8.38 -2.99 1.03
CA TRP A 106 -8.47 -3.01 2.49
C TRP A 106 -7.51 -1.96 3.04
N ILE A 107 -8.04 -1.02 3.85
CA ILE A 107 -7.21 -0.05 4.57
C ILE A 107 -7.25 -0.40 6.05
N TYR A 108 -6.09 -0.41 6.69
CA TYR A 108 -5.94 -0.49 8.14
C TYR A 108 -5.24 0.77 8.61
N HIS A 109 -5.92 1.59 9.40
CA HIS A 109 -5.39 2.88 9.85
C HIS A 109 -5.60 3.03 11.35
N GLY A 110 -4.54 3.41 12.07
CA GLY A 110 -4.59 3.60 13.51
C GLY A 110 -5.38 4.84 13.89
N ARG A 111 -6.27 4.69 14.88
CA ARG A 111 -7.00 5.83 15.45
C ARG A 111 -6.06 6.86 16.02
N ASP A 112 -4.93 6.41 16.58
CA ASP A 112 -3.93 7.24 17.23
C ASP A 112 -2.72 7.54 16.34
N ASP A 113 -2.89 7.48 15.02
CA ASP A 113 -1.83 7.80 14.07
C ASP A 113 -1.50 9.30 14.16
N GLU A 114 -0.30 9.63 14.66
CA GLU A 114 0.18 11.00 14.83
C GLU A 114 0.95 11.50 13.60
N VAL A 115 1.27 10.63 12.64
CA VAL A 115 2.00 10.98 11.43
C VAL A 115 1.02 11.35 10.31
N ILE A 116 -0.02 10.53 10.13
CA ILE A 116 -1.06 10.76 9.13
C ILE A 116 -2.41 10.67 9.85
N SER A 117 -3.08 11.80 10.00
CA SER A 117 -4.35 11.86 10.70
C SER A 117 -5.42 11.07 9.96
N LEU A 118 -6.21 10.31 10.71
CA LEU A 118 -7.37 9.58 10.16
C LEU A 118 -8.32 10.51 9.42
N THR A 119 -8.53 11.73 9.94
CA THR A 119 -9.42 12.71 9.30
C THR A 119 -8.90 13.23 7.96
N ASP A 120 -7.59 13.13 7.72
CA ASP A 120 -7.00 13.56 6.45
C ASP A 120 -7.15 12.51 5.36
N ILE A 121 -7.26 11.24 5.72
CA ILE A 121 -7.34 10.16 4.72
C ILE A 121 -8.76 9.63 4.51
N ASP A 122 -9.64 9.72 5.50
CA ASP A 122 -10.98 9.14 5.42
C ASP A 122 -11.77 9.65 4.21
N PRO A 123 -11.90 10.97 3.98
CA PRO A 123 -12.66 11.45 2.81
C PRO A 123 -11.99 11.10 1.49
N VAL A 124 -10.66 11.10 1.43
CA VAL A 124 -9.91 10.74 0.21
C VAL A 124 -10.13 9.28 -0.13
N ALA A 125 -10.05 8.40 0.87
CA ALA A 125 -10.26 6.97 0.66
C ALA A 125 -11.65 6.68 0.10
N LYS A 126 -12.68 7.32 0.66
CA LYS A 126 -14.07 7.12 0.24
C LYS A 126 -14.34 7.68 -1.15
N GLU A 127 -13.58 8.69 -1.57
CA GLU A 127 -13.72 9.28 -2.89
C GLU A 127 -13.07 8.41 -3.98
N ILE A 128 -11.86 7.89 -3.73
CA ILE A 128 -11.07 7.22 -4.78
C ILE A 128 -11.27 5.71 -4.86
N PHE A 129 -11.55 5.04 -3.73
CA PHE A 129 -11.71 3.57 -3.71
C PHE A 129 -13.18 3.20 -3.76
N THR A 130 -13.60 2.56 -4.85
CA THR A 130 -15.02 2.19 -5.05
C THR A 130 -15.40 0.87 -4.40
N ASP A 131 -14.42 0.02 -4.09
CA ASP A 131 -14.62 -1.27 -3.39
C ASP A 131 -13.69 -1.29 -2.17
N LEU A 132 -14.11 -0.58 -1.12
CA LEU A 132 -13.27 -0.28 0.04
C LEU A 132 -13.76 -0.96 1.30
N SER A 133 -12.85 -1.65 1.99
CA SER A 133 -13.00 -2.08 3.37
C SER A 133 -12.09 -1.21 4.26
N PHE A 134 -12.68 -0.25 4.96
CA PHE A 134 -11.94 0.73 5.77
C PHE A 134 -11.95 0.29 7.23
N ASN A 135 -10.80 -0.09 7.75
CA ASN A 135 -10.67 -0.64 9.10
C ASN A 135 -9.88 0.34 9.98
N ILE A 136 -10.61 0.97 10.90
CA ILE A 136 -10.00 1.84 11.93
C ILE A 136 -9.65 0.95 13.10
N VAL A 137 -8.36 0.96 13.49
CA VAL A 137 -7.85 0.10 14.54
C VAL A 137 -7.32 0.92 15.72
N ASP A 138 -7.31 0.32 16.90
CA ASP A 138 -6.78 0.94 18.11
C ASP A 138 -5.25 0.77 18.13
N ASP A 139 -4.57 1.60 17.35
CA ASP A 139 -3.14 1.49 17.10
C ASP A 139 -2.55 2.83 16.64
N ASP A 140 -1.22 2.85 16.49
CA ASP A 140 -0.42 3.99 16.02
C ASP A 140 -0.16 3.92 14.50
N HIS A 141 0.70 4.83 14.00
CA HIS A 141 1.08 4.88 12.59
C HIS A 141 1.75 3.58 12.11
N PHE A 142 2.54 2.95 12.96
CA PHE A 142 3.31 1.75 12.60
C PHE A 142 2.50 0.46 12.74
N LEU A 143 1.28 0.54 13.26
CA LEU A 143 0.39 -0.60 13.49
C LEU A 143 1.07 -1.70 14.32
N HIS A 144 1.80 -1.30 15.36
CA HIS A 144 2.58 -2.22 16.21
C HIS A 144 1.75 -3.37 16.77
N LYS A 145 0.50 -3.11 17.17
CA LYS A 145 -0.39 -4.14 17.73
C LYS A 145 -1.08 -4.94 16.64
N THR A 146 -1.48 -4.28 15.55
CA THR A 146 -2.40 -4.83 14.54
C THR A 146 -1.69 -5.64 13.47
N PHE A 147 -0.53 -5.18 13.00
CA PHE A 147 0.12 -5.70 11.78
C PHE A 147 0.25 -7.23 11.78
N LYS A 148 0.80 -7.80 12.85
CA LYS A 148 1.05 -9.24 12.93
C LYS A 148 -0.21 -10.07 13.20
N THR A 149 -1.30 -9.43 13.62
CA THR A 149 -2.56 -10.12 13.93
C THR A 149 -3.47 -10.29 12.72
N LEU A 150 -3.18 -9.60 11.62
CA LEU A 150 -3.98 -9.69 10.41
C LEU A 150 -3.82 -11.08 9.76
N ASP A 151 -4.90 -11.58 9.19
CA ASP A 151 -4.89 -12.86 8.47
C ASP A 151 -4.33 -12.64 7.05
N TRP A 152 -3.01 -12.55 6.98
CA TRP A 152 -2.30 -12.27 5.73
C TRP A 152 -2.55 -13.37 4.68
N ASP A 153 -2.71 -14.61 5.10
CA ASP A 153 -2.95 -15.70 4.15
C ASP A 153 -4.29 -15.54 3.42
N THR A 154 -5.32 -15.04 4.12
CA THR A 154 -6.60 -14.70 3.49
C THR A 154 -6.52 -13.42 2.67
N LEU A 155 -5.85 -12.39 3.19
CA LEU A 155 -5.75 -11.10 2.50
C LEU A 155 -4.97 -11.20 1.19
N LEU A 156 -3.96 -12.07 1.14
CA LEU A 156 -3.03 -12.16 0.01
C LEU A 156 -3.22 -13.42 -0.86
N VAL A 157 -4.33 -14.06 -0.71
CA VAL A 157 -4.67 -15.25 -1.53
C VAL A 157 -4.95 -14.90 -3.00
#